data_04da1c0ca3d424429304285ef6b49306
#
_entry.id   04da1c0ca3d424429304285ef6b49306
#
_cell.length_a   1.000
_cell.length_b   1.000
_cell.length_c   1.000
_cell.angle_alpha   90.00
_cell.angle_beta   90.00
_cell.angle_gamma   90.00
#
_symmetry.space_group_name_H-M   'P 1'
#
loop_
_entity.id
_entity.type
_entity.pdbx_description
1 polymer ?
#
loop_
_entity_poly.entity_id
_entity_poly.type
_entity_poly.pdbx_seq_one_letter_code
_entity_poly.pdbx_strand_id
1 'polypeptide(L)'
;KARKVEKDFSSRFCATSRLYRYFIQTKNPPFASESRYRWFISFRPEIDLLNEMCSCLRGEIDCASFAASGDSSLSTKRYIDNAFFFWNKENPDLLVFQIEANAFLWKMVRSITGTLIQLAQKKCSPDEFKKILESRDRTKAGITAPPTGLFLWEVKFDGIRRHV
;
A
#
# COMPACT_ATOMS: atom_id res chain seq x y z
N LYS A 1 21.29 13.56 -6.67
CA LYS A 1 21.73 14.04 -8.01
C LYS A 1 20.61 14.88 -8.61
N ALA A 2 20.94 16.05 -9.19
CA ALA A 2 20.01 16.85 -10.00
C ALA A 2 20.19 16.46 -11.47
N ARG A 3 19.11 16.43 -12.24
CA ARG A 3 19.11 16.17 -13.68
C ARG A 3 18.28 17.24 -14.38
N LYS A 4 18.82 17.80 -15.47
CA LYS A 4 18.06 18.68 -16.34
C LYS A 4 17.06 17.84 -17.14
N VAL A 5 15.82 18.31 -17.21
CA VAL A 5 14.72 17.67 -17.95
C VAL A 5 14.12 18.65 -18.96
N GLU A 6 13.32 18.15 -19.89
CA GLU A 6 12.59 18.97 -20.85
C GLU A 6 11.58 19.89 -20.16
N LYS A 7 11.20 21.00 -20.83
CA LYS A 7 10.33 22.03 -20.23
C LYS A 7 8.93 21.54 -19.89
N ASP A 8 8.43 20.55 -20.59
CA ASP A 8 7.12 19.92 -20.42
C ASP A 8 7.14 18.74 -19.43
N PHE A 9 8.30 18.41 -18.87
CA PHE A 9 8.42 17.33 -17.89
C PHE A 9 7.59 17.60 -16.64
N SER A 10 6.73 16.66 -16.31
CA SER A 10 5.98 16.64 -15.06
C SER A 10 6.29 15.38 -14.28
N SER A 11 6.86 15.51 -13.08
CA SER A 11 7.16 14.37 -12.22
C SER A 11 5.91 13.55 -11.84
N ARG A 12 4.73 14.16 -11.88
CA ARG A 12 3.44 13.48 -11.63
C ARG A 12 2.96 12.68 -12.84
N PHE A 13 3.03 13.28 -14.04
CA PHE A 13 2.42 12.69 -15.24
C PHE A 13 3.40 11.85 -16.06
N CYS A 14 4.69 12.18 -16.02
CA CYS A 14 5.72 11.40 -16.71
C CYS A 14 6.15 10.15 -15.94
N ALA A 15 5.80 10.01 -14.66
CA ALA A 15 6.13 8.83 -13.90
C ALA A 15 5.39 7.59 -14.43
N THR A 16 6.12 6.50 -14.65
CA THR A 16 5.60 5.21 -15.12
C THR A 16 5.05 4.37 -13.98
N SER A 17 5.76 4.32 -12.84
CA SER A 17 5.26 3.69 -11.62
C SER A 17 5.70 4.44 -10.35
N ARG A 18 5.05 4.13 -9.25
CA ARG A 18 5.38 4.59 -7.89
C ARG A 18 5.42 3.39 -6.99
N LEU A 19 6.47 3.32 -6.17
CA LEU A 19 6.63 2.30 -5.15
C LEU A 19 6.47 2.95 -3.79
N TYR A 20 5.57 2.41 -3.00
CA TYR A 20 5.38 2.78 -1.60
C TYR A 20 5.84 1.66 -0.67
N ARG A 21 6.41 2.04 0.47
CA ARG A 21 6.63 1.16 1.59
C ARG A 21 5.89 1.67 2.81
N TYR A 22 5.27 0.75 3.54
CA TYR A 22 4.60 1.05 4.79
C TYR A 22 5.26 0.22 5.91
N PHE A 23 5.78 0.91 6.93
CA PHE A 23 6.52 0.29 8.02
C PHE A 23 5.64 0.07 9.23
N ILE A 24 5.62 -1.17 9.74
CA ILE A 24 4.78 -1.62 10.85
C ILE A 24 5.69 -2.26 11.89
N GLN A 25 5.74 -1.67 13.08
CA GLN A 25 6.44 -2.23 14.23
C GLN A 25 5.51 -3.19 14.97
N THR A 26 5.98 -4.41 15.22
CA THR A 26 5.22 -5.45 15.94
C THR A 26 5.80 -5.70 17.33
N LYS A 27 5.01 -6.34 18.22
CA LYS A 27 5.38 -6.75 19.58
C LYS A 27 5.74 -5.60 20.53
N ASN A 28 6.90 -4.98 20.31
CA ASN A 28 7.42 -3.92 21.17
C ASN A 28 7.20 -2.55 20.53
N PRO A 29 6.75 -1.54 21.30
CA PRO A 29 6.63 -0.19 20.81
C PRO A 29 7.98 0.33 20.28
N PRO A 30 7.98 1.11 19.20
CA PRO A 30 9.21 1.73 18.70
C PRO A 30 9.72 2.77 19.69
N PHE A 31 11.01 3.06 19.66
CA PHE A 31 11.57 4.20 20.39
C PHE A 31 10.89 5.51 19.95
N ALA A 32 10.88 6.52 20.83
CA ALA A 32 10.23 7.81 20.54
C ALA A 32 10.72 8.47 19.23
N SER A 33 11.99 8.32 18.90
CA SER A 33 12.57 8.78 17.63
C SER A 33 12.03 8.07 16.39
N GLU A 34 11.59 6.82 16.52
CA GLU A 34 11.13 5.96 15.44
C GLU A 34 9.59 5.95 15.30
N SER A 35 8.88 6.33 16.37
CA SER A 35 7.41 6.34 16.43
C SER A 35 6.76 7.20 15.34
N ARG A 36 7.47 8.21 14.84
CA ARG A 36 7.04 9.06 13.71
C ARG A 36 7.09 8.37 12.35
N TYR A 37 7.77 7.22 12.27
CA TYR A 37 8.08 6.54 11.02
C TYR A 37 7.55 5.11 10.95
N ARG A 38 6.82 4.66 11.99
CA ARG A 38 6.30 3.30 12.10
C ARG A 38 4.91 3.29 12.71
N TRP A 39 4.04 2.46 12.18
CA TRP A 39 2.77 2.14 12.83
C TRP A 39 2.98 0.97 13.79
N PHE A 40 2.72 1.17 15.07
CA PHE A 40 2.81 0.12 16.07
C PHE A 40 1.54 -0.73 16.11
N ILE A 41 1.72 -2.05 16.11
CA ILE A 41 0.68 -3.04 16.41
C ILE A 41 1.19 -4.00 17.48
N SER A 42 0.36 -4.39 18.44
CA SER A 42 0.76 -5.20 19.60
C SER A 42 0.84 -6.71 19.31
N PHE A 43 0.54 -7.15 18.10
CA PHE A 43 0.59 -8.56 17.68
C PHE A 43 1.54 -8.76 16.51
N ARG A 44 1.93 -10.03 16.28
CA ARG A 44 2.73 -10.42 15.12
C ARG A 44 1.82 -11.13 14.12
N PRO A 45 1.53 -10.52 12.96
CA PRO A 45 0.71 -11.17 11.95
C PRO A 45 1.47 -12.32 11.26
N GLU A 46 0.72 -13.28 10.75
CA GLU A 46 1.23 -14.34 9.89
C GLU A 46 1.51 -13.77 8.50
N ILE A 47 2.78 -13.79 8.10
CA ILE A 47 3.20 -13.14 6.85
C ILE A 47 2.67 -13.86 5.63
N ASP A 48 2.57 -15.18 5.69
CA ASP A 48 2.05 -16.00 4.58
C ASP A 48 0.58 -15.67 4.31
N LEU A 49 -0.23 -15.53 5.37
CA LEU A 49 -1.62 -15.09 5.28
C LEU A 49 -1.74 -13.71 4.64
N LEU A 50 -0.90 -12.76 5.06
CA LEU A 50 -0.88 -11.40 4.47
C LEU A 50 -0.50 -11.44 2.98
N ASN A 51 0.48 -12.24 2.61
CA ASN A 51 0.93 -12.35 1.22
C ASN A 51 -0.10 -13.08 0.34
N GLU A 52 -0.79 -14.06 0.89
CA GLU A 52 -1.90 -14.73 0.21
C GLU A 52 -3.04 -13.73 -0.07
N MET A 53 -3.44 -12.90 0.92
CA MET A 53 -4.39 -11.81 0.71
C MET A 53 -3.92 -10.81 -0.37
N CYS A 54 -2.62 -10.51 -0.43
CA CYS A 54 -2.05 -9.59 -1.43
C CYS A 54 -2.09 -10.16 -2.86
N SER A 55 -2.22 -11.47 -3.05
CA SER A 55 -2.16 -12.10 -4.37
C SER A 55 -3.22 -11.57 -5.34
N CYS A 56 -4.41 -11.19 -4.83
CA CYS A 56 -5.49 -10.62 -5.64
C CYS A 56 -5.28 -9.14 -6.02
N LEU A 57 -4.24 -8.49 -5.50
CA LEU A 57 -3.93 -7.09 -5.85
C LEU A 57 -3.13 -6.94 -7.14
N ARG A 58 -2.67 -8.03 -7.75
CA ARG A 58 -1.79 -7.96 -8.93
C ARG A 58 -2.59 -7.76 -10.22
N GLY A 59 -2.11 -6.87 -11.08
CA GLY A 59 -2.69 -6.58 -12.39
C GLY A 59 -3.65 -5.38 -12.38
N GLU A 60 -4.54 -5.33 -13.35
CA GLU A 60 -5.58 -4.29 -13.42
C GLU A 60 -6.71 -4.62 -12.47
N ILE A 61 -6.94 -3.74 -11.50
CA ILE A 61 -8.00 -3.89 -10.50
C ILE A 61 -8.74 -2.58 -10.26
N ASP A 62 -9.99 -2.70 -9.86
CA ASP A 62 -10.79 -1.56 -9.39
C ASP A 62 -10.56 -1.36 -7.88
N CYS A 63 -9.92 -0.26 -7.51
CA CYS A 63 -9.54 0.06 -6.14
C CYS A 63 -10.59 0.92 -5.40
N ALA A 64 -11.84 0.97 -5.86
CA ALA A 64 -12.90 1.80 -5.26
C ALA A 64 -13.06 1.56 -3.76
N SER A 65 -12.98 0.29 -3.30
CA SER A 65 -13.03 -0.07 -1.87
C SER A 65 -11.93 0.58 -1.03
N PHE A 66 -10.86 1.05 -1.63
CA PHE A 66 -9.71 1.64 -0.93
C PHE A 66 -9.53 3.14 -1.22
N ALA A 67 -10.42 3.74 -2.02
CA ALA A 67 -10.42 5.17 -2.27
C ALA A 67 -10.96 5.93 -1.05
N ALA A 68 -10.33 7.06 -0.70
CA ALA A 68 -10.88 7.93 0.33
C ALA A 68 -12.05 8.74 -0.22
N SER A 69 -13.00 9.08 0.64
CA SER A 69 -14.04 10.05 0.31
C SER A 69 -13.39 11.37 -0.14
N GLY A 70 -13.84 11.89 -1.29
CA GLY A 70 -13.26 13.10 -1.88
C GLY A 70 -12.04 12.85 -2.80
N ASP A 71 -11.73 11.60 -3.15
CA ASP A 71 -10.77 11.34 -4.22
C ASP A 71 -11.29 11.92 -5.54
N SER A 72 -10.46 12.73 -6.22
CA SER A 72 -10.82 13.43 -7.46
C SER A 72 -10.37 12.69 -8.72
N SER A 73 -9.96 11.44 -8.61
CA SER A 73 -9.53 10.65 -9.76
C SER A 73 -10.70 10.33 -10.69
N LEU A 74 -10.49 10.43 -12.00
CA LEU A 74 -11.49 10.10 -13.02
C LEU A 74 -11.86 8.62 -13.05
N SER A 75 -10.94 7.75 -12.62
CA SER A 75 -11.12 6.31 -12.56
C SER A 75 -10.56 5.76 -11.25
N THR A 76 -11.21 4.76 -10.69
CA THR A 76 -10.73 3.99 -9.53
C THR A 76 -9.86 2.79 -9.91
N LYS A 77 -9.77 2.47 -11.19
CA LYS A 77 -8.93 1.39 -11.68
C LYS A 77 -7.44 1.75 -11.59
N ARG A 78 -6.63 0.79 -11.18
CA ARG A 78 -5.16 0.90 -11.11
C ARG A 78 -4.53 -0.39 -11.59
N TYR A 79 -3.34 -0.27 -12.17
CA TYR A 79 -2.51 -1.42 -12.48
C TYR A 79 -1.46 -1.58 -11.40
N ILE A 80 -1.56 -2.65 -10.60
CA ILE A 80 -0.61 -2.95 -9.54
C ILE A 80 0.40 -3.96 -10.08
N ASP A 81 1.68 -3.56 -10.12
CA ASP A 81 2.78 -4.40 -10.58
C ASP A 81 3.10 -5.47 -9.54
N ASN A 82 3.15 -5.08 -8.26
CA ASN A 82 3.33 -6.00 -7.15
C ASN A 82 2.81 -5.42 -5.83
N ALA A 83 2.45 -6.32 -4.90
CA ALA A 83 2.09 -5.99 -3.53
C ALA A 83 2.44 -7.18 -2.63
N PHE A 84 3.25 -6.97 -1.59
CA PHE A 84 3.66 -8.02 -0.67
C PHE A 84 4.21 -7.49 0.64
N PHE A 85 4.26 -8.35 1.65
CA PHE A 85 4.88 -8.10 2.94
C PHE A 85 6.21 -8.85 3.07
N PHE A 86 7.15 -8.26 3.79
CA PHE A 86 8.39 -8.92 4.21
C PHE A 86 8.86 -8.40 5.56
N TRP A 87 9.60 -9.25 6.30
CA TRP A 87 10.27 -8.84 7.52
C TRP A 87 11.57 -8.13 7.19
N ASN A 88 11.84 -7.03 7.89
CA ASN A 88 13.12 -6.33 7.74
C ASN A 88 14.26 -7.21 8.26
N LYS A 89 15.37 -7.26 7.52
CA LYS A 89 16.51 -8.13 7.87
C LYS A 89 17.24 -7.69 9.13
N GLU A 90 17.32 -6.39 9.38
CA GLU A 90 18.04 -5.80 10.50
C GLU A 90 17.17 -5.69 11.76
N ASN A 91 15.85 -5.60 11.59
CA ASN A 91 14.88 -5.55 12.68
C ASN A 91 13.78 -6.60 12.45
N PRO A 92 13.84 -7.77 13.11
CA PRO A 92 12.89 -8.87 12.89
C PRO A 92 11.47 -8.57 13.37
N ASP A 93 11.26 -7.50 14.15
CA ASP A 93 9.93 -7.04 14.57
C ASP A 93 9.38 -5.93 13.68
N LEU A 94 10.11 -5.52 12.63
CA LEU A 94 9.67 -4.55 11.65
C LEU A 94 9.13 -5.26 10.40
N LEU A 95 7.81 -5.20 10.23
CA LEU A 95 7.12 -5.68 9.05
C LEU A 95 7.01 -4.54 8.03
N VAL A 96 7.29 -4.84 6.77
CA VAL A 96 7.21 -3.86 5.68
C VAL A 96 6.20 -4.35 4.65
N PHE A 97 5.19 -3.54 4.37
CA PHE A 97 4.33 -3.71 3.21
C PHE A 97 4.91 -2.90 2.05
N GLN A 98 5.14 -3.54 0.92
CA GLN A 98 5.57 -2.89 -0.31
C GLN A 98 4.49 -3.04 -1.38
N ILE A 99 4.20 -1.94 -2.08
CA ILE A 99 3.28 -1.92 -3.20
C ILE A 99 3.79 -1.00 -4.29
N GLU A 100 3.75 -1.48 -5.53
CA GLU A 100 4.11 -0.72 -6.72
C GLU A 100 2.94 -0.72 -7.70
N ALA A 101 2.62 0.46 -8.26
CA ALA A 101 1.54 0.63 -9.22
C ALA A 101 1.78 1.81 -10.16
N ASN A 102 1.03 1.84 -11.28
CA ASN A 102 1.02 2.95 -12.22
C ASN A 102 0.58 4.28 -11.60
N ALA A 103 -0.34 4.24 -10.64
CA ALA A 103 -0.83 5.37 -9.86
C ALA A 103 -1.58 4.87 -8.61
N PHE A 104 -1.85 5.78 -7.69
CA PHE A 104 -2.62 5.49 -6.47
C PHE A 104 -3.74 6.51 -6.27
N LEU A 105 -4.86 6.06 -5.71
CA LEU A 105 -5.94 6.90 -5.21
C LEU A 105 -5.54 7.54 -3.88
N TRP A 106 -6.23 8.59 -3.51
CA TRP A 106 -5.99 9.25 -2.22
C TRP A 106 -6.21 8.27 -1.05
N LYS A 107 -5.21 8.16 -0.17
CA LYS A 107 -5.14 7.23 0.97
C LYS A 107 -5.19 5.73 0.62
N MET A 108 -5.16 5.33 -0.66
CA MET A 108 -5.31 3.95 -1.09
C MET A 108 -4.34 2.98 -0.39
N VAL A 109 -3.04 3.25 -0.38
CA VAL A 109 -2.04 2.38 0.26
C VAL A 109 -2.35 2.19 1.73
N ARG A 110 -2.72 3.26 2.44
CA ARG A 110 -3.07 3.22 3.86
C ARG A 110 -4.36 2.42 4.11
N SER A 111 -5.36 2.55 3.25
CA SER A 111 -6.61 1.79 3.35
C SER A 111 -6.38 0.31 3.12
N ILE A 112 -5.58 -0.05 2.10
CA ILE A 112 -5.17 -1.45 1.85
C ILE A 112 -4.43 -2.00 3.07
N THR A 113 -3.38 -1.30 3.54
CA THR A 113 -2.58 -1.74 4.69
C THR A 113 -3.43 -1.96 5.93
N GLY A 114 -4.29 -0.99 6.27
CA GLY A 114 -5.15 -1.10 7.46
C GLY A 114 -6.14 -2.26 7.37
N THR A 115 -6.71 -2.49 6.19
CA THR A 115 -7.63 -3.61 5.94
C THR A 115 -6.91 -4.96 6.10
N LEU A 116 -5.74 -5.12 5.46
CA LEU A 116 -4.95 -6.36 5.55
C LEU A 116 -4.54 -6.69 6.99
N ILE A 117 -4.04 -5.70 7.74
CA ILE A 117 -3.65 -5.89 9.14
C ILE A 117 -4.86 -6.22 10.03
N GLN A 118 -5.99 -5.58 9.80
CA GLN A 118 -7.22 -5.87 10.56
C GLN A 118 -7.76 -7.28 10.29
N LEU A 119 -7.73 -7.74 9.03
CA LEU A 119 -8.15 -9.10 8.67
C LEU A 119 -7.17 -10.14 9.24
N ALA A 120 -5.86 -9.88 9.17
CA ALA A 120 -4.85 -10.77 9.75
C ALA A 120 -4.97 -10.87 11.27
N GLN A 121 -5.32 -9.79 11.97
CA GLN A 121 -5.58 -9.81 13.41
C GLN A 121 -6.76 -10.71 13.77
N LYS A 122 -7.78 -10.69 12.93
CA LYS A 122 -8.99 -11.54 13.08
C LYS A 122 -8.80 -12.95 12.53
N LYS A 123 -7.66 -13.26 11.93
CA LYS A 123 -7.38 -14.54 11.24
C LYS A 123 -8.41 -14.89 10.17
N CYS A 124 -8.89 -13.85 9.46
CA CYS A 124 -9.82 -14.03 8.36
C CYS A 124 -9.14 -14.73 7.16
N SER A 125 -9.94 -15.43 6.36
CA SER A 125 -9.43 -16.07 5.14
C SER A 125 -9.02 -15.03 4.08
N PRO A 126 -8.12 -15.37 3.14
CA PRO A 126 -7.76 -14.51 2.02
C PRO A 126 -8.96 -14.08 1.16
N ASP A 127 -9.98 -14.93 1.06
CA ASP A 127 -11.21 -14.64 0.32
C ASP A 127 -11.98 -13.45 0.90
N GLU A 128 -11.86 -13.17 2.20
CA GLU A 128 -12.52 -12.00 2.80
C GLU A 128 -11.91 -10.69 2.26
N PHE A 129 -10.60 -10.63 2.07
CA PHE A 129 -9.97 -9.46 1.45
C PHE A 129 -10.38 -9.32 -0.01
N LYS A 130 -10.45 -10.43 -0.76
CA LYS A 130 -10.91 -10.46 -2.14
C LYS A 130 -12.37 -9.97 -2.25
N LYS A 131 -13.26 -10.43 -1.39
CA LYS A 131 -14.67 -9.95 -1.34
C LYS A 131 -14.76 -8.45 -1.07
N ILE A 132 -13.91 -7.90 -0.18
CA ILE A 132 -13.84 -6.47 0.07
C ILE A 132 -13.41 -5.72 -1.19
N LEU A 133 -12.35 -6.18 -1.86
CA LEU A 133 -11.87 -5.59 -3.11
C LEU A 133 -12.97 -5.58 -4.19
N GLU A 134 -13.60 -6.73 -4.44
CA GLU A 134 -14.63 -6.91 -5.45
C GLU A 134 -15.93 -6.16 -5.14
N SER A 135 -16.20 -5.87 -3.89
CA SER A 135 -17.40 -5.13 -3.48
C SER A 135 -17.45 -3.69 -3.98
N ARG A 136 -16.30 -3.08 -4.28
CA ARG A 136 -16.14 -1.67 -4.67
C ARG A 136 -16.77 -0.69 -3.68
N ASP A 137 -16.89 -1.10 -2.45
CA ASP A 137 -17.55 -0.36 -1.37
C ASP A 137 -16.54 -0.04 -0.26
N ARG A 138 -16.23 1.27 -0.10
CA ARG A 138 -15.29 1.74 0.93
C ARG A 138 -15.74 1.40 2.35
N THR A 139 -17.03 1.27 2.58
CA THR A 139 -17.56 0.98 3.92
C THR A 139 -17.23 -0.44 4.40
N LYS A 140 -16.98 -1.36 3.48
CA LYS A 140 -16.56 -2.73 3.77
C LYS A 140 -15.07 -2.87 4.05
N ALA A 141 -14.25 -1.92 3.60
CA ALA A 141 -12.84 -1.92 3.90
C ALA A 141 -12.58 -1.56 5.37
N GLY A 142 -11.46 -2.02 5.88
CA GLY A 142 -11.04 -1.75 7.25
C GLY A 142 -10.61 -0.31 7.49
N ILE A 143 -9.96 -0.10 8.63
CA ILE A 143 -9.43 1.21 9.01
C ILE A 143 -8.40 1.72 8.02
N THR A 144 -8.31 3.04 7.88
CA THR A 144 -7.18 3.66 7.18
C THR A 144 -5.98 3.70 8.14
N ALA A 145 -4.91 2.98 7.83
CA ALA A 145 -3.70 2.96 8.64
C ALA A 145 -3.15 4.39 8.88
N PRO A 146 -2.48 4.67 10.01
CA PRO A 146 -1.89 5.98 10.30
C PRO A 146 -0.94 6.47 9.21
N PRO A 147 -0.73 7.78 9.03
CA PRO A 147 0.20 8.29 8.00
C PRO A 147 1.67 8.01 8.33
N THR A 148 2.00 7.81 9.59
CA THR A 148 3.36 7.74 10.12
C THR A 148 4.22 6.65 9.50
N GLY A 149 3.64 5.51 9.10
CA GLY A 149 4.39 4.41 8.52
C GLY A 149 4.59 4.49 6.99
N LEU A 150 3.98 5.44 6.29
CA LEU A 150 3.94 5.48 4.83
C LEU A 150 5.06 6.32 4.23
N PHE A 151 5.77 5.73 3.27
CA PHE A 151 6.82 6.40 2.50
C PHE A 151 6.64 6.18 1.00
N LEU A 152 6.73 7.26 0.22
CA LEU A 152 6.99 7.17 -1.21
C LEU A 152 8.47 6.77 -1.35
N TRP A 153 8.68 5.49 -1.71
CA TRP A 153 10.03 4.90 -1.69
C TRP A 153 10.79 5.13 -2.98
N GLU A 154 10.09 5.02 -4.11
CA GLU A 154 10.66 5.19 -5.43
C GLU A 154 9.62 5.71 -6.42
N VAL A 155 10.06 6.52 -7.37
CA VAL A 155 9.29 6.95 -8.54
C VAL A 155 10.10 6.58 -9.77
N LYS A 156 9.52 5.79 -10.67
CA LYS A 156 10.16 5.38 -11.91
C LYS A 156 9.65 6.23 -13.07
N PHE A 157 10.54 6.55 -13.98
CA PHE A 157 10.26 7.32 -15.20
C PHE A 157 10.61 6.53 -16.46
N ASP A 158 11.25 5.37 -16.30
CA ASP A 158 11.66 4.48 -17.37
C ASP A 158 10.58 3.41 -17.61
N GLY A 159 10.50 2.90 -18.83
CA GLY A 159 9.54 1.87 -19.21
C GLY A 159 8.19 2.43 -19.69
N ILE A 160 7.21 1.54 -19.83
CA ILE A 160 5.88 1.87 -20.33
C ILE A 160 4.92 2.06 -19.17
N ARG A 161 4.30 3.24 -19.08
CA ARG A 161 3.19 3.46 -18.15
C ARG A 161 1.98 2.65 -18.58
N ARG A 162 1.49 1.80 -17.70
CA ARG A 162 0.24 1.07 -17.93
C ARG A 162 -0.94 2.00 -17.65
N HIS A 163 -1.77 2.19 -18.66
CA HIS A 163 -3.01 2.97 -18.55
C HIS A 163 -4.18 2.01 -18.34
N VAL A 164 -5.06 2.36 -17.41
CA VAL A 164 -6.27 1.64 -17.04
C VAL A 164 -7.41 2.63 -16.89
#